data_a10c633a1223a82c77c3e4c98c27c36a
#
_entry.id   a10c633a1223a82c77c3e4c98c27c36a
#
_cell.length_a   1.000
_cell.length_b   1.000
_cell.length_c   1.000
_cell.angle_alpha   90.00
_cell.angle_beta   90.00
_cell.angle_gamma   90.00
#
_symmetry.space_group_name_H-M   'P 1'
#
loop_
_entity.id
_entity.type
_entity.pdbx_description
1 polymer ?
#
loop_
_entity_poly.entity_id
_entity_poly.type
_entity_poly.pdbx_seq_one_letter_code
_entity_poly.pdbx_strand_id
1 'polypeptide(L)'
;MAEKKFTVLDLLDLDLPGHDALELKCIAGRRGLPRTITVPDINRPGLAISGFFDAFAFQRVQLFGRGETAYLKKLHDENKTDTLQQLFNYKIPCCIFSSSREPTEDFSRLAEEACCPILSTPLDTTD
;
A
#
# COMPACT_ATOMS: atom_id res chain seq x y z
N MET A 1 3.73 -8.74 30.07
CA MET A 1 4.10 -9.48 28.87
C MET A 1 3.62 -8.74 27.63
N ALA A 2 4.53 -8.39 26.76
CA ALA A 2 4.14 -7.66 25.55
C ALA A 2 3.40 -8.58 24.58
N GLU A 3 2.25 -8.13 24.09
CA GLU A 3 1.55 -8.84 23.05
C GLU A 3 2.40 -8.84 21.78
N LYS A 4 2.43 -9.96 21.11
CA LYS A 4 3.11 -10.04 19.82
C LYS A 4 2.27 -9.28 18.79
N LYS A 5 2.85 -8.23 18.24
CA LYS A 5 2.17 -7.44 17.22
C LYS A 5 2.46 -8.01 15.84
N PHE A 6 1.45 -8.00 14.98
CA PHE A 6 1.60 -8.45 13.61
C PHE A 6 2.09 -7.27 12.77
N THR A 7 3.23 -7.45 12.13
CA THR A 7 3.86 -6.38 11.35
C THR A 7 3.77 -6.67 9.85
N VAL A 8 4.13 -5.67 9.04
CA VAL A 8 4.20 -5.85 7.59
C VAL A 8 5.25 -6.91 7.24
N LEU A 9 6.36 -6.94 7.98
CA LEU A 9 7.38 -7.99 7.78
C LEU A 9 6.79 -9.38 8.05
N ASP A 10 5.98 -9.51 9.09
CA ASP A 10 5.30 -10.79 9.38
C ASP A 10 4.39 -11.20 8.23
N LEU A 11 3.72 -10.24 7.60
CA LEU A 11 2.87 -10.53 6.43
C LEU A 11 3.70 -11.13 5.30
N LEU A 12 4.88 -10.57 5.03
CA LEU A 12 5.77 -11.11 4.00
C LEU A 12 6.25 -12.52 4.37
N ASP A 13 6.56 -12.74 5.64
CA ASP A 13 7.08 -14.03 6.11
C ASP A 13 6.03 -15.14 6.08
N LEU A 14 4.74 -14.77 6.22
CA LEU A 14 3.64 -15.74 6.16
C LEU A 14 3.32 -16.18 4.73
N ASP A 15 3.88 -15.53 3.74
CA ASP A 15 3.59 -15.79 2.34
C ASP A 15 4.38 -17.01 1.85
N LEU A 16 3.93 -18.20 2.24
CA LEU A 16 4.64 -19.44 1.98
C LEU A 16 4.40 -19.91 0.54
N PRO A 17 5.46 -20.32 -0.17
CA PRO A 17 5.34 -20.84 -1.53
C PRO A 17 4.48 -22.10 -1.59
N GLY A 18 3.67 -22.21 -2.63
CA GLY A 18 2.92 -23.42 -2.92
C GLY A 18 1.53 -23.53 -2.33
N HIS A 19 1.10 -22.55 -1.51
CA HIS A 19 -0.23 -22.56 -0.89
C HIS A 19 -0.89 -21.21 -1.05
N ASP A 20 -1.67 -21.01 -2.08
CA ASP A 20 -2.38 -19.74 -2.30
C ASP A 20 -1.53 -18.51 -1.97
N ALA A 21 -0.22 -18.65 -2.16
CA ALA A 21 0.71 -17.59 -1.82
C ALA A 21 0.44 -16.37 -2.68
N LEU A 22 0.48 -15.19 -2.07
CA LEU A 22 0.32 -13.93 -2.78
C LEU A 22 1.59 -13.56 -3.54
N GLU A 23 2.69 -14.23 -3.24
CA GLU A 23 4.01 -13.96 -3.83
C GLU A 23 4.37 -12.49 -3.67
N LEU A 24 4.20 -11.99 -2.45
CA LEU A 24 4.45 -10.59 -2.13
C LEU A 24 5.93 -10.26 -2.18
N LYS A 25 6.23 -9.10 -2.77
CA LYS A 25 7.58 -8.55 -2.80
C LYS A 25 7.52 -7.12 -2.29
N CYS A 26 8.49 -6.74 -1.47
CA CYS A 26 8.61 -5.34 -1.07
C CYS A 26 9.44 -4.60 -2.13
N ILE A 27 8.83 -3.63 -2.78
CA ILE A 27 9.48 -2.89 -3.87
C ILE A 27 9.89 -1.47 -3.45
N ALA A 28 9.41 -0.97 -2.32
CA ALA A 28 9.81 0.33 -1.79
C ALA A 28 9.42 0.41 -0.31
N GLY A 29 9.97 1.40 0.40
CA GLY A 29 9.59 1.66 1.78
C GLY A 29 10.02 0.60 2.77
N ARG A 30 11.14 -0.06 2.54
CA ARG A 30 11.60 -1.17 3.39
C ARG A 30 11.77 -0.78 4.85
N ARG A 31 12.07 0.47 5.13
CA ARG A 31 12.22 0.94 6.50
C ARG A 31 10.93 0.85 7.31
N GLY A 32 9.79 0.78 6.64
CA GLY A 32 8.49 0.67 7.29
C GLY A 32 8.03 -0.75 7.53
N LEU A 33 8.83 -1.77 7.18
CA LEU A 33 8.43 -3.17 7.39
C LEU A 33 8.08 -3.49 8.85
N PRO A 34 8.68 -2.85 9.85
CA PRO A 34 8.26 -3.08 11.25
C PRO A 34 6.92 -2.47 11.62
N ARG A 35 6.26 -1.71 10.73
CA ARG A 35 4.95 -1.13 11.04
C ARG A 35 3.95 -2.21 11.37
N THR A 36 3.10 -1.93 12.37
CA THR A 36 2.10 -2.87 12.85
C THR A 36 0.84 -2.81 12.00
N ILE A 37 0.30 -3.97 11.67
CA ILE A 37 -1.02 -4.10 11.07
C ILE A 37 -1.99 -4.41 12.20
N THR A 38 -2.89 -3.47 12.50
CA THR A 38 -3.80 -3.59 13.65
C THR A 38 -5.20 -4.01 13.25
N VAL A 39 -5.54 -3.94 11.96
CA VAL A 39 -6.88 -4.21 11.46
C VAL A 39 -6.77 -5.25 10.34
N PRO A 40 -7.58 -6.32 10.37
CA PRO A 40 -7.46 -7.38 9.35
C PRO A 40 -8.07 -7.02 8.00
N ASP A 41 -8.82 -5.93 7.94
CA ASP A 41 -9.52 -5.55 6.72
C ASP A 41 -8.60 -4.81 5.75
N ILE A 42 -8.95 -4.87 4.48
CA ILE A 42 -8.25 -4.17 3.40
C ILE A 42 -9.09 -2.97 2.99
N ASN A 43 -8.44 -1.88 2.60
CA ASN A 43 -9.10 -0.70 2.06
C ASN A 43 -8.64 -0.44 0.63
N ARG A 44 -9.57 -0.08 -0.24
CA ARG A 44 -9.26 0.39 -1.58
C ARG A 44 -9.34 1.92 -1.56
N PRO A 45 -8.23 2.63 -1.72
CA PRO A 45 -8.18 4.05 -1.39
C PRO A 45 -8.60 5.00 -2.51
N GLY A 46 -9.57 4.59 -3.33
CA GLY A 46 -10.01 5.42 -4.46
C GLY A 46 -10.44 6.82 -4.06
N LEU A 47 -11.23 6.94 -2.99
CA LEU A 47 -11.66 8.25 -2.53
C LEU A 47 -10.51 9.09 -1.99
N ALA A 48 -9.62 8.47 -1.22
CA ALA A 48 -8.49 9.19 -0.64
C ALA A 48 -7.57 9.74 -1.73
N ILE A 49 -7.23 8.93 -2.73
CA ILE A 49 -6.34 9.41 -3.79
C ILE A 49 -7.02 10.44 -4.70
N SER A 50 -8.34 10.54 -4.65
CA SER A 50 -9.07 11.63 -5.33
C SER A 50 -9.16 12.89 -4.48
N GLY A 51 -8.65 12.86 -3.25
CA GLY A 51 -8.61 14.01 -2.37
C GLY A 51 -9.61 13.99 -1.22
N PHE A 52 -10.44 12.96 -1.12
CA PHE A 52 -11.43 12.87 -0.06
C PHE A 52 -10.90 12.00 1.07
N PHE A 53 -10.48 12.63 2.16
CA PHE A 53 -9.87 11.92 3.29
C PHE A 53 -10.79 11.80 4.52
N ASP A 54 -11.99 12.35 4.49
CA ASP A 54 -12.85 12.42 5.67
C ASP A 54 -13.16 11.07 6.31
N ALA A 55 -13.22 10.03 5.50
CA ALA A 55 -13.51 8.68 6.00
C ALA A 55 -12.41 7.70 5.61
N PHE A 56 -11.18 8.19 5.51
CA PHE A 56 -10.07 7.35 5.06
C PHE A 56 -9.70 6.31 6.10
N ALA A 57 -9.84 5.03 5.73
CA ALA A 57 -9.50 3.90 6.59
C ALA A 57 -7.98 3.64 6.53
N PHE A 58 -7.19 4.58 7.04
CA PHE A 58 -5.73 4.56 6.90
C PHE A 58 -5.06 3.45 7.70
N GLN A 59 -5.73 2.92 8.74
CA GLN A 59 -5.17 1.83 9.55
C GLN A 59 -5.18 0.49 8.83
N ARG A 60 -5.90 0.40 7.72
CA ARG A 60 -5.98 -0.83 6.92
C ARG A 60 -4.85 -0.90 5.92
N VAL A 61 -4.50 -2.13 5.54
CA VAL A 61 -3.64 -2.35 4.37
C VAL A 61 -4.35 -1.77 3.15
N GLN A 62 -3.65 -0.95 2.37
CA GLN A 62 -4.25 -0.30 1.20
C GLN A 62 -3.97 -1.12 -0.06
N LEU A 63 -5.03 -1.50 -0.75
CA LEU A 63 -4.92 -2.30 -1.96
C LEU A 63 -5.11 -1.42 -3.20
N PHE A 64 -4.13 -1.42 -4.08
CA PHE A 64 -4.16 -0.68 -5.34
C PHE A 64 -4.33 -1.67 -6.49
N GLY A 65 -5.51 -1.66 -7.06
CA GLY A 65 -5.82 -2.47 -8.23
C GLY A 65 -5.75 -1.63 -9.49
N ARG A 66 -6.44 -2.10 -10.52
CA ARG A 66 -6.42 -1.47 -11.84
C ARG A 66 -6.86 -0.02 -11.80
N GLY A 67 -7.99 0.26 -11.15
CA GLY A 67 -8.54 1.61 -11.11
C GLY A 67 -7.66 2.58 -10.34
N GLU A 68 -7.20 2.16 -9.18
CA GLU A 68 -6.35 3.00 -8.35
C GLU A 68 -5.04 3.31 -9.06
N THR A 69 -4.42 2.30 -9.68
CA THR A 69 -3.16 2.50 -10.39
C THR A 69 -3.31 3.45 -11.57
N ALA A 70 -4.41 3.31 -12.32
CA ALA A 70 -4.71 4.22 -13.43
C ALA A 70 -4.86 5.67 -12.94
N TYR A 71 -5.50 5.85 -11.79
CA TYR A 71 -5.69 7.18 -11.24
C TYR A 71 -4.36 7.80 -10.78
N LEU A 72 -3.47 6.98 -10.18
CA LEU A 72 -2.13 7.46 -9.81
C LEU A 72 -1.37 7.96 -11.04
N LYS A 73 -1.49 7.24 -12.15
CA LYS A 73 -0.85 7.65 -13.39
C LYS A 73 -1.39 8.99 -13.87
N LYS A 74 -2.70 9.19 -13.77
CA LYS A 74 -3.33 10.46 -14.12
C LYS A 74 -2.79 11.60 -13.27
N LEU A 75 -2.68 11.39 -11.96
CA LEU A 75 -2.12 12.39 -11.05
C LEU A 75 -0.68 12.72 -11.41
N HIS A 76 0.10 11.69 -11.73
CA HIS A 76 1.50 11.88 -12.13
C HIS A 76 1.60 12.72 -13.41
N ASP A 77 0.81 12.38 -14.41
CA ASP A 77 0.82 13.08 -15.70
C ASP A 77 0.38 14.55 -15.57
N GLU A 78 -0.46 14.84 -14.57
CA GLU A 78 -0.94 16.20 -14.31
C GLU A 78 -0.11 16.93 -13.26
N ASN A 79 0.99 16.33 -12.80
CA ASN A 79 1.87 16.89 -11.76
C ASN A 79 1.13 17.22 -10.47
N LYS A 80 0.14 16.40 -10.11
CA LYS A 80 -0.67 16.61 -8.90
C LYS A 80 -0.21 15.67 -7.78
N THR A 81 0.84 16.06 -7.09
CA THR A 81 1.40 15.24 -6.01
C THR A 81 0.89 15.61 -4.62
N ASP A 82 0.18 16.72 -4.49
CA ASP A 82 -0.30 17.19 -3.18
C ASP A 82 -1.17 16.15 -2.48
N THR A 83 -2.06 15.50 -3.23
CA THR A 83 -2.94 14.48 -2.68
C THR A 83 -2.15 13.29 -2.15
N LEU A 84 -1.08 12.91 -2.86
CA LEU A 84 -0.22 11.81 -2.42
C LEU A 84 0.54 12.18 -1.16
N GLN A 85 0.98 13.44 -1.03
CA GLN A 85 1.62 13.89 0.19
C GLN A 85 0.65 13.81 1.37
N GLN A 86 -0.61 14.20 1.16
CA GLN A 86 -1.63 14.07 2.19
C GLN A 86 -1.85 12.61 2.58
N LEU A 87 -1.89 11.73 1.59
CA LEU A 87 -2.06 10.30 1.82
C LEU A 87 -0.98 9.77 2.76
N PHE A 88 0.28 10.12 2.51
CA PHE A 88 1.41 9.61 3.28
C PHE A 88 1.62 10.35 4.61
N ASN A 89 0.82 11.37 4.90
CA ASN A 89 0.77 11.95 6.26
C ASN A 89 0.07 11.02 7.24
N TYR A 90 -0.72 10.08 6.75
CA TYR A 90 -1.33 9.06 7.59
C TYR A 90 -0.37 7.90 7.76
N LYS A 91 -0.40 7.27 8.93
CA LYS A 91 0.44 6.08 9.18
C LYS A 91 -0.20 4.84 8.59
N ILE A 92 -0.09 4.71 7.29
CA ILE A 92 -0.58 3.54 6.56
C ILE A 92 0.38 2.37 6.83
N PRO A 93 -0.13 1.15 7.15
CA PRO A 93 0.76 0.01 7.35
C PRO A 93 1.56 -0.34 6.10
N CYS A 94 0.89 -0.45 4.96
CA CYS A 94 1.53 -0.71 3.69
C CYS A 94 0.54 -0.55 2.55
N CYS A 95 1.08 -0.48 1.32
CA CYS A 95 0.30 -0.45 0.10
C CYS A 95 0.63 -1.70 -0.70
N ILE A 96 -0.38 -2.39 -1.23
CA ILE A 96 -0.18 -3.59 -2.06
C ILE A 96 -0.70 -3.30 -3.46
N PHE A 97 0.14 -3.53 -4.47
CA PHE A 97 -0.23 -3.37 -5.87
C PHE A 97 -0.44 -4.75 -6.48
N SER A 98 -1.64 -5.00 -7.03
CA SER A 98 -2.01 -6.28 -7.61
C SER A 98 -1.60 -6.41 -9.07
N SER A 99 -1.61 -7.64 -9.59
CA SER A 99 -1.32 -7.97 -10.98
C SER A 99 0.03 -7.42 -11.44
N SER A 100 1.01 -7.41 -10.55
CA SER A 100 2.37 -6.89 -10.81
C SER A 100 2.37 -5.45 -11.33
N ARG A 101 1.32 -4.69 -11.03
CA ARG A 101 1.28 -3.27 -11.38
C ARG A 101 2.31 -2.51 -10.59
N GLU A 102 2.86 -1.49 -11.19
CA GLU A 102 3.86 -0.66 -10.52
C GLU A 102 3.30 0.71 -10.20
N PRO A 103 3.66 1.27 -9.03
CA PRO A 103 3.29 2.64 -8.73
C PRO A 103 4.09 3.60 -9.60
N THR A 104 3.62 4.85 -9.68
CA THR A 104 4.35 5.90 -10.37
C THR A 104 5.61 6.26 -9.58
N GLU A 105 6.56 6.93 -10.24
CA GLU A 105 7.81 7.35 -9.61
C GLU A 105 7.59 8.25 -8.40
N ASP A 106 6.68 9.22 -8.53
CA ASP A 106 6.38 10.14 -7.44
C ASP A 106 5.75 9.42 -6.26
N PHE A 107 4.85 8.46 -6.51
CA PHE A 107 4.27 7.66 -5.45
C PHE A 107 5.35 6.87 -4.70
N SER A 108 6.24 6.21 -5.43
CA SER A 108 7.33 5.43 -4.83
C SER A 108 8.26 6.30 -4.00
N ARG A 109 8.59 7.49 -4.51
CA ARG A 109 9.46 8.42 -3.80
C ARG A 109 8.83 8.88 -2.48
N LEU A 110 7.56 9.26 -2.53
CA LEU A 110 6.86 9.72 -1.33
C LEU A 110 6.70 8.59 -0.31
N ALA A 111 6.44 7.38 -0.78
CA ALA A 111 6.35 6.22 0.11
C ALA A 111 7.70 5.95 0.79
N GLU A 112 8.80 6.04 0.04
CA GLU A 112 10.14 5.88 0.61
C GLU A 112 10.41 6.93 1.69
N GLU A 113 10.08 8.18 1.40
CA GLU A 113 10.29 9.28 2.36
C GLU A 113 9.44 9.09 3.62
N ALA A 114 8.24 8.54 3.47
CA ALA A 114 7.33 8.30 4.59
C ALA A 114 7.59 6.97 5.29
N CYS A 115 8.52 6.17 4.80
CA CYS A 115 8.79 4.83 5.30
C CYS A 115 7.54 3.95 5.28
N CYS A 116 6.75 4.06 4.20
CA CYS A 116 5.56 3.25 4.00
C CYS A 116 5.88 2.13 3.00
N PRO A 117 5.81 0.86 3.41
CA PRO A 117 6.14 -0.22 2.49
C PRO A 117 5.19 -0.30 1.31
N ILE A 118 5.75 -0.53 0.13
CA ILE A 118 4.98 -0.86 -1.06
C ILE A 118 5.29 -2.31 -1.40
N LEU A 119 4.24 -3.13 -1.43
CA LEU A 119 4.36 -4.54 -1.77
C LEU A 119 3.69 -4.79 -3.11
N SER A 120 4.20 -5.79 -3.84
CA SER A 120 3.65 -6.17 -5.13
C SER A 120 3.23 -7.63 -5.09
N THR A 121 2.14 -7.95 -5.76
CA THR A 121 1.70 -9.33 -5.96
C THR A 121 1.33 -9.54 -7.42
N PRO A 122 1.68 -10.71 -8.01
CA PRO A 122 1.24 -11.01 -9.38
C PRO A 122 -0.23 -11.37 -9.46
N LEU A 123 -0.87 -11.65 -8.33
CA LEU A 123 -2.28 -12.05 -8.33
C LEU A 123 -3.18 -10.88 -8.70
N ASP A 124 -4.27 -11.20 -9.38
CA ASP A 124 -5.28 -10.21 -9.74
C ASP A 124 -6.34 -10.14 -8.64
N THR A 125 -6.74 -8.92 -8.30
CA THR A 125 -7.75 -8.68 -7.27
C THR A 125 -8.91 -7.93 -7.88
N THR A 126 -9.50 -8.51 -8.90
CA THR A 126 -10.54 -7.84 -9.70
C THR A 126 -11.90 -7.78 -9.05
N ASP A 127 -12.07 -8.31 -7.93
CA ASP A 127 -13.39 -8.27 -7.27
C ASP A 127 -13.68 -7.02 -6.52
#